data_9c866b56747f7c8ab4be5b62dd1eeebc
#
_entry.id   9c866b56747f7c8ab4be5b62dd1eeebc
#
_cell.length_a   1.000
_cell.length_b   1.000
_cell.length_c   1.000
_cell.angle_alpha   90.00
_cell.angle_beta   90.00
_cell.angle_gamma   90.00
#
_symmetry.space_group_name_H-M   'P 1'
#
loop_
_entity.id
_entity.type
_entity.pdbx_description
1 polymer ?
#
loop_
_entity_poly.entity_id
_entity_poly.type
_entity_poly.pdbx_seq_one_letter_code
_entity_poly.pdbx_strand_id
1 'polypeptide(L)'
;MVAKRKGQNSLGATAGCDLYEVRPRKSGDGFDLISELFRYGPIWYAGPDAVRNAVAYAKYRSLARSHRAKIRVLDDFGAVIQTH
;
A
#
# COMPACT_ATOMS: atom_id res chain seq x y z
N MET A 1 -1.06 6.37 -23.82
CA MET A 1 -1.07 6.99 -24.07
C MET A 1 -1.31 7.53 -23.77
N VAL A 2 -1.24 7.18 -23.51
CA VAL A 2 -1.30 7.74 -23.40
C VAL A 2 -1.55 7.97 -22.87
N ALA A 3 -1.60 7.58 -22.66
CA ALA A 3 -1.64 7.93 -22.49
C ALA A 3 -1.77 8.10 -21.96
N LYS A 4 -1.77 7.87 -21.80
CA LYS A 4 -1.73 8.30 -21.62
C LYS A 4 -1.94 8.51 -21.14
N ARG A 5 -2.05 8.27 -21.06
CA ARG A 5 -2.14 8.79 -20.94
C ARG A 5 -2.56 9.04 -20.57
N LYS A 6 -2.69 8.75 -20.52
CA LYS A 6 -2.94 9.23 -20.36
C LYS A 6 -3.47 9.41 -19.92
N GLY A 7 -3.79 9.22 -19.82
CA GLY A 7 -4.10 9.46 -19.68
C GLY A 7 -4.58 9.50 -19.09
N GLN A 8 -4.68 9.31 -18.99
CA GLN A 8 -5.02 9.38 -18.73
C GLN A 8 -5.42 9.27 -18.12
N ASN A 9 -5.59 9.21 -18.16
CA ASN A 9 -5.92 9.17 -17.70
C ASN A 9 -6.31 8.97 -17.13
N SER A 10 -6.38 8.79 -17.22
CA SER A 10 -6.64 8.52 -16.71
C SER A 10 -6.92 8.60 -16.12
N LEU A 11 -6.85 8.77 -16.09
CA LEU A 11 -7.02 8.73 -15.38
C LEU A 11 -7.57 8.97 -14.76
N GLY A 12 -7.09 9.08 -15.29
CA GLY A 12 -7.79 9.86 -14.52
C GLY A 12 -8.45 9.37 -13.30
N ALA A 13 -9.31 8.53 -13.44
CA ALA A 13 -10.08 8.10 -12.28
C ALA A 13 -9.20 7.55 -11.18
N THR A 14 -8.05 7.03 -11.55
CA THR A 14 -7.12 6.53 -10.55
C THR A 14 -6.35 7.63 -9.85
N ALA A 15 -6.45 8.85 -10.39
CA ALA A 15 -5.93 9.98 -9.64
C ALA A 15 -6.67 10.06 -8.32
N GLY A 16 -5.95 10.22 -7.23
CA GLY A 16 -6.53 10.26 -5.91
C GLY A 16 -6.67 8.91 -5.23
N CYS A 17 -6.10 7.85 -5.81
CA CYS A 17 -6.09 6.53 -5.18
C CYS A 17 -4.66 6.00 -5.12
N ASP A 18 -4.19 5.73 -3.92
CA ASP A 18 -2.86 5.20 -3.68
C ASP A 18 -2.96 3.71 -3.36
N LEU A 19 -2.06 2.92 -3.92
CA LEU A 19 -2.05 1.48 -3.70
C LEU A 19 -0.94 1.09 -2.75
N TYR A 20 -1.27 0.21 -1.81
CA TYR A 20 -0.34 -0.30 -0.82
C TYR A 20 -0.50 -1.81 -0.68
N GLU A 21 0.59 -2.48 -0.31
CA GLU A 21 0.54 -3.88 0.10
C GLU A 21 1.21 -4.03 1.45
N VAL A 22 0.65 -4.88 2.29
CA VAL A 22 1.27 -5.28 3.56
C VAL A 22 1.64 -6.75 3.39
N ARG A 23 2.95 -7.05 3.40
CA ARG A 23 3.46 -8.40 3.17
C ARG A 23 4.25 -8.91 4.36
N PRO A 24 4.05 -10.18 4.75
CA PRO A 24 4.90 -10.74 5.78
C PRO A 24 6.33 -10.87 5.25
N ARG A 25 7.29 -10.62 6.13
CA ARG A 25 8.70 -10.78 5.78
C ARG A 25 9.07 -12.25 5.76
N LYS A 26 9.97 -12.63 4.85
CA LYS A 26 10.41 -14.02 4.72
C LYS A 26 11.05 -14.54 6.00
N SER A 27 11.71 -13.68 6.74
CA SER A 27 12.35 -14.04 8.00
C SER A 27 11.34 -14.27 9.13
N GLY A 28 10.09 -13.93 8.94
CA GLY A 28 9.06 -14.09 9.95
C GLY A 28 9.08 -13.04 11.05
N ASP A 29 9.85 -11.98 10.89
CA ASP A 29 10.05 -10.96 11.92
C ASP A 29 9.28 -9.67 11.64
N GLY A 30 8.06 -9.80 11.12
CA GLY A 30 7.21 -8.65 10.92
C GLY A 30 6.69 -8.57 9.50
N PHE A 31 6.27 -7.37 9.13
CA PHE A 31 5.62 -7.09 7.85
C PHE A 31 6.26 -5.88 7.20
N ASP A 32 6.23 -5.85 5.88
CA ASP A 32 6.63 -4.69 5.11
C ASP A 32 5.39 -4.02 4.51
N LEU A 33 5.33 -2.70 4.64
CA LEU A 33 4.37 -1.88 3.92
C LEU A 33 5.04 -1.41 2.64
N ILE A 34 4.45 -1.76 1.51
CA ILE A 34 5.04 -1.56 0.18
C ILE A 34 4.13 -0.64 -0.64
N SER A 35 4.71 0.35 -1.29
CA SER A 35 4.01 1.21 -2.22
C SER A 35 5.00 1.88 -3.15
N GLU A 36 4.54 2.19 -4.36
CA GLU A 36 5.33 2.97 -5.30
C GLU A 36 5.62 4.38 -4.81
N LEU A 37 4.86 4.83 -3.80
CA LEU A 37 5.08 6.13 -3.19
C LEU A 37 6.35 6.20 -2.36
N PHE A 38 6.87 5.06 -1.94
CA PHE A 38 8.01 5.01 -1.03
C PHE A 38 9.31 4.95 -1.81
N ARG A 39 10.02 6.06 -1.84
CA ARG A 39 11.27 6.19 -2.60
C ARG A 39 12.38 5.30 -2.08
N TYR A 40 12.37 5.01 -0.78
CA TYR A 40 13.47 4.34 -0.11
C TYR A 40 13.15 2.90 0.23
N GLY A 41 12.09 2.36 -0.37
CA GLY A 41 11.71 0.99 -0.17
C GLY A 41 10.65 0.80 0.90
N PRO A 42 10.39 -0.44 1.27
CA PRO A 42 9.31 -0.75 2.21
C PRO A 42 9.56 -0.18 3.60
N ILE A 43 8.48 0.03 4.33
CA ILE A 43 8.54 0.40 5.74
C ILE A 43 8.26 -0.84 6.55
N TRP A 44 9.18 -1.18 7.46
CA TRP A 44 9.08 -2.37 8.30
C TRP A 44 8.23 -2.11 9.54
N TYR A 45 7.36 -3.07 9.85
CA TYR A 45 6.53 -3.05 11.05
C TYR A 45 6.69 -4.39 11.75
N ALA A 46 6.83 -4.35 13.08
CA ALA A 46 6.99 -5.55 13.89
C ALA A 46 6.03 -5.52 15.06
N GLY A 47 5.89 -6.67 15.73
CA GLY A 47 5.07 -6.79 16.93
C GLY A 47 3.62 -7.17 16.60
N PRO A 48 2.80 -7.36 17.64
CA PRO A 48 1.44 -7.87 17.48
C PRO A 48 0.51 -6.94 16.70
N ASP A 49 0.81 -5.64 16.65
CA ASP A 49 -0.02 -4.67 15.95
C ASP A 49 0.58 -4.25 14.61
N ALA A 50 1.53 -5.02 14.07
CA ALA A 50 2.25 -4.63 12.86
C ALA A 50 1.32 -4.33 11.69
N VAL A 51 0.38 -5.24 11.40
CA VAL A 51 -0.55 -5.05 10.28
C VAL A 51 -1.43 -3.83 10.52
N ARG A 52 -1.99 -3.71 11.72
CA ARG A 52 -2.85 -2.58 12.04
C ARG A 52 -2.11 -1.25 11.89
N ASN A 53 -0.89 -1.20 12.37
CA ASN A 53 -0.09 0.02 12.29
C ASN A 53 0.28 0.36 10.85
N ALA A 54 0.60 -0.64 10.04
CA ALA A 54 0.91 -0.43 8.63
C ALA A 54 -0.31 0.12 7.88
N VAL A 55 -1.48 -0.48 8.12
CA VAL A 55 -2.73 -0.02 7.50
C VAL A 55 -3.04 1.41 7.91
N ALA A 56 -2.89 1.71 9.20
CA ALA A 56 -3.16 3.05 9.71
C ALA A 56 -2.24 4.09 9.07
N TYR A 57 -0.97 3.77 8.94
CA TYR A 57 -0.02 4.69 8.31
C TYR A 57 -0.36 4.94 6.84
N ALA A 58 -0.71 3.86 6.12
CA ALA A 58 -1.08 4.00 4.71
C ALA A 58 -2.30 4.92 4.55
N LYS A 59 -3.32 4.74 5.39
CA LYS A 59 -4.50 5.60 5.36
C LYS A 59 -4.14 7.05 5.67
N TYR A 60 -3.33 7.27 6.69
CA TYR A 60 -2.90 8.61 7.08
C TYR A 60 -2.14 9.29 5.94
N ARG A 61 -1.22 8.55 5.31
CA ARG A 61 -0.40 9.12 4.25
C ARG A 61 -1.24 9.54 3.06
N SER A 62 -2.20 8.71 2.67
CA SER A 62 -3.09 9.04 1.55
C SER A 62 -4.04 10.17 1.90
N LEU A 63 -4.55 10.19 3.12
CA LEU A 63 -5.41 11.29 3.57
C LEU A 63 -4.68 12.63 3.51
N ALA A 64 -3.41 12.65 3.91
CA ALA A 64 -2.60 13.87 3.86
C ALA A 64 -2.41 14.38 2.43
N ARG A 65 -2.54 13.51 1.43
CA ARG A 65 -2.48 13.86 0.01
C ARG A 65 -3.87 14.09 -0.59
N SER A 66 -4.92 14.04 0.23
CA SER A 66 -6.31 14.07 -0.23
C SER A 66 -6.62 12.92 -1.18
N HIS A 67 -5.99 11.76 -0.97
CA HIS A 67 -6.18 10.55 -1.77
C HIS A 67 -6.87 9.48 -0.95
N ARG A 68 -7.47 8.53 -1.66
CA ARG A 68 -7.95 7.31 -1.05
C ARG A 68 -6.79 6.32 -0.99
N ALA A 69 -6.84 5.43 0.01
CA ALA A 69 -5.87 4.35 0.11
C ALA A 69 -6.56 3.03 -0.22
N LYS A 70 -5.95 2.24 -1.08
CA LYS A 70 -6.35 0.86 -1.31
C LYS A 70 -5.22 -0.01 -0.78
N ILE A 71 -5.51 -0.80 0.25
CA ILE A 71 -4.49 -1.54 0.98
C ILE A 71 -4.84 -3.01 0.94
N ARG A 72 -3.91 -3.84 0.44
CA ARG A 72 -4.05 -5.28 0.42
C ARG A 72 -3.10 -5.89 1.42
N VAL A 73 -3.62 -6.73 2.30
CA VAL A 73 -2.81 -7.49 3.23
C VAL A 73 -2.65 -8.89 2.68
N LEU A 74 -1.42 -9.35 2.54
CA LEU A 74 -1.10 -10.64 1.94
C LEU A 74 -0.67 -11.64 3.01
N ASP A 75 -0.89 -12.92 2.73
CA ASP A 75 -0.36 -14.01 3.56
C ASP A 75 1.06 -14.40 3.07
N ASP A 76 1.61 -15.47 3.69
CA ASP A 76 2.96 -15.93 3.36
C ASP A 76 3.08 -16.45 1.93
N PHE A 77 1.96 -16.77 1.30
CA PHE A 77 1.93 -17.30 -0.06
C PHE A 77 1.60 -16.24 -1.10
N GLY A 78 1.44 -14.99 -0.68
CA GLY A 78 1.12 -13.90 -1.58
C GLY A 78 -0.37 -13.76 -1.89
N ALA A 79 -1.22 -14.50 -1.19
CA ALA A 79 -2.67 -14.37 -1.38
C ALA A 79 -3.21 -13.21 -0.56
N VAL A 80 -4.17 -12.47 -1.13
CA VAL A 80 -4.80 -11.35 -0.43
C VAL A 80 -5.76 -11.89 0.61
N ILE A 81 -5.53 -11.57 1.88
CA ILE A 81 -6.39 -12.01 2.98
C ILE A 81 -7.23 -10.89 3.57
N GLN A 82 -6.88 -9.65 3.32
CA GLN A 82 -7.67 -8.48 3.74
C GLN A 82 -7.51 -7.39 2.70
N THR A 83 -8.55 -6.57 2.57
CA THR A 83 -8.51 -5.36 1.74
C THR A 83 -9.14 -4.22 2.53
N HIS A 84 -8.46 -3.11 2.53
CA HIS A 84 -8.92 -1.92 3.25
C HIS A 84 -9.07 -0.73 2.32
#